data_7fdcdce09d59d5a7eed2c3420d7eea1e
#
_entry.id   7fdcdce09d59d5a7eed2c3420d7eea1e
#
_cell.length_a   1.000
_cell.length_b   1.000
_cell.length_c   1.000
_cell.angle_alpha   90.00
_cell.angle_beta   90.00
_cell.angle_gamma   90.00
#
_symmetry.space_group_name_H-M   'P 1'
#
loop_
_entity.id
_entity.type
_entity.pdbx_description
1 polymer ?
#
loop_
_entity_poly.entity_id
_entity_poly.type
_entity_poly.pdbx_seq_one_letter_code
_entity_poly.pdbx_strand_id
1 'polypeptide(L)'
;SLIAAISRARPKIADYPFTTLVPNLGVVRAGEITYTVADVPGLIEGASEGRGLGHDFLRHIERCAAILHVIDMATMEPGREPLADLDTLENELAKYGGLEDRPRLVALNKIDVPDGRDMADIVEDDLLARGLEVYRISAASHEGLKELSYAMARVVARARAERPEAEPTRIVLRPAATSGNGDDFTVTPTSDS
;
A
#
# COMPACT_ATOMS: atom_id res chain seq x y z
N SER A 1 -7.55 -11.55 7.32
CA SER A 1 -7.10 -10.35 6.59
C SER A 1 -6.07 -10.75 5.55
N LEU A 2 -6.13 -10.13 4.38
CA LEU A 2 -5.19 -10.41 3.28
C LEU A 2 -3.73 -10.17 3.73
N ILE A 3 -3.46 -9.06 4.42
CA ILE A 3 -2.10 -8.77 4.92
C ILE A 3 -1.55 -9.89 5.79
N ALA A 4 -2.36 -10.47 6.66
CA ALA A 4 -1.93 -11.59 7.50
C ALA A 4 -1.63 -12.85 6.66
N ALA A 5 -2.35 -13.05 5.55
CA ALA A 5 -2.19 -14.20 4.67
C ALA A 5 -0.94 -14.11 3.78
N ILE A 6 -0.56 -12.91 3.33
CA ILE A 6 0.60 -12.70 2.44
C ILE A 6 1.88 -12.30 3.18
N SER A 7 1.78 -11.82 4.42
CA SER A 7 2.94 -11.36 5.19
C SER A 7 3.74 -12.53 5.74
N ARG A 8 5.06 -12.44 5.63
CA ARG A 8 6.00 -13.45 6.16
C ARG A 8 6.11 -13.45 7.68
N ALA A 9 5.79 -12.32 8.30
CA ALA A 9 5.78 -12.14 9.76
C ALA A 9 4.40 -11.61 10.17
N ARG A 10 4.08 -11.73 11.48
CA ARG A 10 2.86 -11.11 11.99
C ARG A 10 2.85 -9.63 11.61
N PRO A 11 1.75 -9.12 11.04
CA PRO A 11 1.63 -7.71 10.72
C PRO A 11 1.95 -6.88 11.96
N LYS A 12 2.75 -5.85 11.79
CA LYS A 12 3.07 -4.89 12.86
C LYS A 12 2.11 -3.73 12.76
N ILE A 13 1.62 -3.30 13.90
CA ILE A 13 0.90 -2.05 14.05
C ILE A 13 1.95 -0.94 13.91
N ALA A 14 1.76 -0.02 12.97
CA ALA A 14 2.64 1.14 12.85
C ALA A 14 2.01 2.32 13.60
N ASP A 15 2.68 2.77 14.64
CA ASP A 15 2.36 4.04 15.30
C ASP A 15 2.83 5.19 14.42
N TYR A 16 1.90 5.75 13.65
CA TYR A 16 2.12 7.02 13.00
C TYR A 16 1.56 8.12 13.90
N PRO A 17 2.40 9.01 14.42
CA PRO A 17 1.98 9.98 15.45
C PRO A 17 0.95 11.03 14.99
N PHE A 18 0.57 10.97 13.71
CA PHE A 18 -0.37 11.91 13.07
C PHE A 18 -1.64 11.23 12.55
N THR A 19 -1.88 9.93 12.83
CA THR A 19 -3.12 9.25 12.45
C THR A 19 -3.82 8.68 13.68
N THR A 20 -5.13 8.89 13.76
CA THR A 20 -6.00 8.21 14.73
C THR A 20 -6.29 6.76 14.35
N LEU A 21 -5.99 6.38 13.10
CA LEU A 21 -6.12 5.03 12.56
C LEU A 21 -4.74 4.44 12.35
N VAL A 22 -4.49 3.31 12.99
CA VAL A 22 -3.20 2.62 12.98
C VAL A 22 -3.22 1.60 11.84
N PRO A 23 -2.47 1.82 10.73
CA PRO A 23 -2.44 0.86 9.63
C PRO A 23 -1.69 -0.40 10.04
N ASN A 24 -2.19 -1.55 9.62
CA ASN A 24 -1.46 -2.80 9.71
C ASN A 24 -0.43 -2.86 8.58
N LEU A 25 0.83 -3.06 8.93
CA LEU A 25 1.91 -3.22 7.97
C LEU A 25 2.32 -4.69 7.87
N GLY A 26 2.35 -5.20 6.64
CA GLY A 26 2.86 -6.52 6.33
C GLY A 26 4.13 -6.43 5.48
N VAL A 27 5.11 -7.28 5.75
CA VAL A 27 6.30 -7.44 4.91
C VAL A 27 6.13 -8.68 4.05
N VAL A 28 6.14 -8.48 2.74
CA VAL A 28 5.96 -9.54 1.74
C VAL A 28 7.27 -9.78 1.02
N ARG A 29 7.60 -11.06 0.81
CA ARG A 29 8.73 -11.46 -0.02
C ARG A 29 8.23 -12.32 -1.17
N ALA A 30 8.50 -11.86 -2.40
CA ALA A 30 8.23 -12.59 -3.62
C ALA A 30 9.53 -12.74 -4.42
N GLY A 31 10.08 -13.93 -4.42
CA GLY A 31 11.43 -14.19 -4.94
C GLY A 31 12.49 -13.39 -4.19
N GLU A 32 13.29 -12.62 -4.91
CA GLU A 32 14.35 -11.76 -4.36
C GLU A 32 13.82 -10.38 -3.92
N ILE A 33 12.57 -10.05 -4.23
CA ILE A 33 11.99 -8.74 -3.95
C ILE A 33 11.25 -8.79 -2.62
N THR A 34 11.63 -7.86 -1.73
CA THR A 34 10.91 -7.62 -0.47
C THR A 34 10.28 -6.24 -0.51
N TYR A 35 9.00 -6.15 -0.14
CA TYR A 35 8.24 -4.91 -0.09
C TYR A 35 7.28 -4.89 1.10
N THR A 36 6.78 -3.70 1.41
CA THR A 36 5.82 -3.50 2.51
C THR A 36 4.44 -3.22 1.93
N VAL A 37 3.43 -3.82 2.51
CA VAL A 37 2.02 -3.56 2.24
C VAL A 37 1.41 -2.92 3.47
N ALA A 38 0.69 -1.82 3.28
CA ALA A 38 -0.08 -1.16 4.31
C ALA A 38 -1.57 -1.40 4.08
N ASP A 39 -2.27 -1.81 5.13
CA ASP A 39 -3.73 -1.90 5.14
C ASP A 39 -4.31 -0.51 5.35
N VAL A 40 -5.24 -0.14 4.47
CA VAL A 40 -5.97 1.13 4.55
C VAL A 40 -7.41 0.79 4.92
N PRO A 41 -7.73 0.62 6.23
CA PRO A 41 -9.08 0.32 6.64
C PRO A 41 -9.99 1.51 6.39
N GLY A 42 -11.12 1.27 5.71
CA GLY A 42 -12.20 2.25 5.65
C GLY A 42 -11.94 3.49 4.79
N LEU A 43 -11.46 3.32 3.56
CA LEU A 43 -11.78 4.26 2.49
C LEU A 43 -13.32 4.15 2.30
N ILE A 44 -14.07 4.90 3.09
CA ILE A 44 -15.52 4.93 3.12
C ILE A 44 -15.97 6.24 2.45
N GLU A 45 -17.16 6.25 1.88
CA GLU A 45 -17.83 7.45 1.39
C GLU A 45 -17.65 8.63 2.34
N GLY A 46 -17.20 9.76 1.81
CA GLY A 46 -16.97 11.00 2.58
C GLY A 46 -15.57 11.16 3.16
N ALA A 47 -14.61 10.34 2.79
CA ALA A 47 -13.21 10.51 3.20
C ALA A 47 -12.64 11.87 2.72
N SER A 48 -13.04 12.31 1.53
CA SER A 48 -12.68 13.62 0.97
C SER A 48 -13.37 14.79 1.67
N GLU A 49 -14.50 14.56 2.35
CA GLU A 49 -15.28 15.58 3.07
C GLU A 49 -14.86 15.75 4.54
N GLY A 50 -13.73 15.17 4.95
CA GLY A 50 -13.21 15.27 6.33
C GLY A 50 -13.86 14.32 7.33
N ARG A 51 -14.73 13.41 6.89
CA ARG A 51 -15.35 12.36 7.73
C ARG A 51 -14.62 11.02 7.66
N GLY A 52 -13.60 10.90 6.79
CA GLY A 52 -12.80 9.70 6.58
C GLY A 52 -11.41 9.81 7.20
N LEU A 53 -10.46 9.07 6.63
CA LEU A 53 -9.08 8.89 7.12
C LEU A 53 -8.23 10.17 7.24
N GLY A 54 -8.74 11.32 6.83
CA GLY A 54 -8.05 12.60 6.90
C GLY A 54 -6.93 12.78 5.86
N HIS A 55 -6.62 14.03 5.55
CA HIS A 55 -5.55 14.39 4.60
C HIS A 55 -4.17 13.81 4.97
N ASP A 56 -3.90 13.62 6.26
CA ASP A 56 -2.61 13.11 6.71
C ASP A 56 -2.38 11.64 6.33
N PHE A 57 -3.43 10.83 6.30
CA PHE A 57 -3.34 9.44 5.88
C PHE A 57 -3.13 9.32 4.36
N LEU A 58 -3.79 10.17 3.58
CA LEU A 58 -3.66 10.19 2.13
C LEU A 58 -2.24 10.54 1.68
N ARG A 59 -1.49 11.35 2.44
CA ARG A 59 -0.05 11.59 2.22
C ARG A 59 0.80 10.32 2.29
N HIS A 60 0.34 9.29 3.02
CA HIS A 60 1.05 8.00 3.03
C HIS A 60 0.80 7.20 1.78
N ILE A 61 -0.42 7.28 1.23
CA ILE A 61 -0.76 6.63 -0.04
C ILE A 61 0.06 7.24 -1.18
N GLU A 62 0.34 8.53 -1.17
CA GLU A 62 1.20 9.19 -2.16
C GLU A 62 2.61 8.57 -2.26
N ARG A 63 3.10 7.97 -1.18
CA ARG A 63 4.41 7.32 -1.15
C ARG A 63 4.38 5.88 -1.63
N CYS A 64 3.20 5.30 -1.81
CA CYS A 64 3.06 3.92 -2.28
C CYS A 64 3.46 3.81 -3.75
N ALA A 65 4.06 2.69 -4.11
CA ALA A 65 4.45 2.38 -5.49
C ALA A 65 3.24 1.98 -6.35
N ALA A 66 2.21 1.42 -5.71
CA ALA A 66 0.98 0.95 -6.35
C ALA A 66 -0.17 0.95 -5.35
N ILE A 67 -1.37 0.85 -5.86
CA ILE A 67 -2.62 0.68 -5.11
C ILE A 67 -3.18 -0.69 -5.45
N LEU A 68 -3.52 -1.47 -4.43
CA LEU A 68 -4.23 -2.74 -4.56
C LEU A 68 -5.65 -2.57 -4.03
N HIS A 69 -6.63 -2.64 -4.91
CA HIS A 69 -8.05 -2.73 -4.54
C HIS A 69 -8.38 -4.17 -4.16
N VAL A 70 -8.90 -4.37 -2.98
CA VAL A 70 -9.34 -5.70 -2.51
C VAL A 70 -10.86 -5.68 -2.41
N ILE A 71 -11.50 -6.44 -3.30
CA ILE A 71 -12.95 -6.46 -3.42
C ILE A 71 -13.48 -7.78 -2.85
N ASP A 72 -14.50 -7.69 -2.00
CA ASP A 72 -15.18 -8.84 -1.42
C ASP A 72 -16.20 -9.41 -2.41
N MET A 73 -15.92 -10.59 -2.95
CA MET A 73 -16.81 -11.25 -3.92
C MET A 73 -17.95 -12.00 -3.27
N ALA A 74 -17.87 -12.27 -1.96
CA ALA A 74 -18.89 -13.02 -1.21
C ALA A 74 -19.71 -12.13 -0.27
N THR A 75 -19.85 -10.85 -0.61
CA THR A 75 -20.69 -9.95 0.21
C THR A 75 -22.17 -10.33 0.07
N MET A 76 -22.83 -10.49 1.22
CA MET A 76 -24.26 -10.81 1.31
C MET A 76 -25.11 -9.55 1.60
N GLU A 77 -24.50 -8.37 1.60
CA GLU A 77 -25.22 -7.13 1.89
C GLU A 77 -26.10 -6.73 0.69
N PRO A 78 -27.45 -6.62 0.89
CA PRO A 78 -28.35 -6.23 -0.18
C PRO A 78 -28.02 -4.84 -0.74
N GLY A 79 -27.89 -4.74 -2.06
CA GLY A 79 -27.61 -3.46 -2.76
C GLY A 79 -26.14 -3.09 -2.82
N ARG A 80 -25.23 -3.95 -2.39
CA ARG A 80 -23.80 -3.75 -2.54
C ARG A 80 -23.32 -4.47 -3.79
N GLU A 81 -22.84 -3.70 -4.75
CA GLU A 81 -22.28 -4.21 -6.00
C GLU A 81 -20.75 -4.02 -6.02
N PRO A 82 -19.96 -5.08 -6.27
CA PRO A 82 -18.51 -5.00 -6.24
C PRO A 82 -17.90 -3.93 -7.15
N LEU A 83 -18.47 -3.72 -8.33
CA LEU A 83 -18.00 -2.69 -9.27
C LEU A 83 -18.35 -1.28 -8.77
N ALA A 84 -19.51 -1.09 -8.18
CA ALA A 84 -19.90 0.20 -7.59
C ALA A 84 -19.01 0.58 -6.40
N ASP A 85 -18.62 -0.39 -5.59
CA ASP A 85 -17.65 -0.18 -4.50
C ASP A 85 -16.30 0.28 -5.05
N LEU A 86 -15.80 -0.34 -6.13
CA LEU A 86 -14.56 0.06 -6.79
C LEU A 86 -14.67 1.47 -7.36
N ASP A 87 -15.77 1.78 -8.06
CA ASP A 87 -15.99 3.11 -8.65
C ASP A 87 -16.05 4.19 -7.57
N THR A 88 -16.66 3.90 -6.42
CA THR A 88 -16.68 4.82 -5.27
C THR A 88 -15.27 5.07 -4.74
N LEU A 89 -14.47 4.02 -4.55
CA LEU A 89 -13.08 4.13 -4.09
C LEU A 89 -12.21 4.93 -5.09
N GLU A 90 -12.31 4.66 -6.37
CA GLU A 90 -11.56 5.38 -7.40
C GLU A 90 -11.97 6.86 -7.48
N ASN A 91 -13.25 7.16 -7.34
CA ASN A 91 -13.73 8.54 -7.28
C ASN A 91 -13.19 9.30 -6.05
N GLU A 92 -13.12 8.65 -4.89
CA GLU A 92 -12.54 9.26 -3.69
C GLU A 92 -11.03 9.49 -3.84
N LEU A 93 -10.30 8.55 -4.43
CA LEU A 93 -8.88 8.71 -4.73
C LEU A 93 -8.64 9.83 -5.76
N ALA A 94 -9.49 9.95 -6.79
CA ALA A 94 -9.41 11.01 -7.79
C ALA A 94 -9.68 12.40 -7.20
N LYS A 95 -10.65 12.52 -6.29
CA LYS A 95 -10.93 13.79 -5.58
C LYS A 95 -9.75 14.25 -4.73
N TYR A 96 -8.99 13.30 -4.20
CA TYR A 96 -7.78 13.63 -3.43
C TYR A 96 -6.67 14.19 -4.31
N GLY A 97 -6.52 13.67 -5.54
CA GLY A 97 -5.49 14.05 -6.51
C GLY A 97 -4.09 13.48 -6.20
N GLY A 98 -3.21 13.51 -7.21
CA GLY A 98 -1.80 13.08 -7.05
C GLY A 98 -1.58 11.57 -7.01
N LEU A 99 -2.61 10.77 -7.31
CA LEU A 99 -2.57 9.31 -7.35
C LEU A 99 -2.90 8.72 -8.73
N GLU A 100 -3.13 9.59 -9.70
CA GLU A 100 -3.60 9.22 -11.05
C GLU A 100 -2.60 8.32 -11.77
N ASP A 101 -1.31 8.58 -11.59
CA ASP A 101 -0.21 7.86 -12.23
C ASP A 101 0.18 6.56 -11.51
N ARG A 102 -0.47 6.24 -10.38
CA ARG A 102 -0.14 5.03 -9.63
C ARG A 102 -0.72 3.80 -10.31
N PRO A 103 0.09 2.75 -10.55
CA PRO A 103 -0.41 1.46 -11.00
C PRO A 103 -1.48 0.92 -10.07
N ARG A 104 -2.56 0.40 -10.63
CA ARG A 104 -3.67 -0.19 -9.92
C ARG A 104 -3.76 -1.67 -10.22
N LEU A 105 -3.88 -2.45 -9.16
CA LEU A 105 -4.17 -3.88 -9.24
C LEU A 105 -5.50 -4.14 -8.53
N VAL A 106 -6.23 -5.13 -8.96
CA VAL A 106 -7.49 -5.54 -8.34
C VAL A 106 -7.38 -6.99 -7.87
N ALA A 107 -7.73 -7.23 -6.62
CA ALA A 107 -7.83 -8.57 -6.05
C ALA A 107 -9.30 -8.89 -5.73
N LEU A 108 -9.84 -9.84 -6.46
CA LEU A 108 -11.17 -10.43 -6.23
C LEU A 108 -11.04 -11.48 -5.13
N ASN A 109 -11.39 -11.09 -3.90
CA ASN A 109 -11.16 -11.93 -2.72
C ASN A 109 -12.38 -12.76 -2.36
N LYS A 110 -12.16 -13.86 -1.64
CA LYS A 110 -13.14 -14.85 -1.18
C LYS A 110 -13.69 -15.75 -2.29
N ILE A 111 -12.88 -16.08 -3.29
CA ILE A 111 -13.24 -17.06 -4.32
C ILE A 111 -13.32 -18.50 -3.81
N ASP A 112 -12.95 -18.75 -2.55
CA ASP A 112 -13.19 -20.01 -1.84
C ASP A 112 -14.67 -20.26 -1.55
N VAL A 113 -15.47 -19.18 -1.54
CA VAL A 113 -16.92 -19.25 -1.42
C VAL A 113 -17.53 -19.41 -2.82
N PRO A 114 -18.44 -20.39 -3.07
CA PRO A 114 -19.02 -20.62 -4.41
C PRO A 114 -19.62 -19.36 -5.02
N ASP A 115 -20.49 -18.65 -4.29
CA ASP A 115 -21.11 -17.39 -4.77
C ASP A 115 -20.06 -16.32 -5.11
N GLY A 116 -18.94 -16.30 -4.35
CA GLY A 116 -17.83 -15.39 -4.60
C GLY A 116 -17.07 -15.73 -5.88
N ARG A 117 -16.95 -17.00 -6.22
CA ARG A 117 -16.34 -17.45 -7.47
C ARG A 117 -17.20 -17.10 -8.67
N ASP A 118 -18.52 -17.36 -8.58
CA ASP A 118 -19.48 -17.01 -9.63
C ASP A 118 -19.54 -15.49 -9.85
N MET A 119 -19.50 -14.71 -8.78
CA MET A 119 -19.43 -13.24 -8.87
C MET A 119 -18.11 -12.79 -9.53
N ALA A 120 -16.99 -13.40 -9.20
CA ALA A 120 -15.71 -13.08 -9.83
C ALA A 120 -15.74 -13.38 -11.35
N ASP A 121 -16.39 -14.46 -11.79
CA ASP A 121 -16.57 -14.77 -13.21
C ASP A 121 -17.34 -13.67 -13.95
N ILE A 122 -18.32 -13.05 -13.28
CA ILE A 122 -19.15 -11.97 -13.87
C ILE A 122 -18.38 -10.65 -14.00
N VAL A 123 -17.62 -10.26 -12.97
CA VAL A 123 -17.03 -8.93 -12.92
C VAL A 123 -15.64 -8.82 -13.54
N GLU A 124 -14.93 -9.93 -13.71
CA GLU A 124 -13.54 -9.92 -14.18
C GLU A 124 -13.39 -9.34 -15.58
N ASP A 125 -14.28 -9.72 -16.50
CA ASP A 125 -14.23 -9.24 -17.89
C ASP A 125 -14.38 -7.73 -17.98
N ASP A 126 -15.27 -7.15 -17.17
CA ASP A 126 -15.47 -5.69 -17.10
C ASP A 126 -14.23 -4.97 -16.56
N LEU A 127 -13.57 -5.54 -15.55
CA LEU A 127 -12.36 -4.98 -14.97
C LEU A 127 -11.17 -5.05 -15.93
N LEU A 128 -11.03 -6.18 -16.65
CA LEU A 128 -10.03 -6.35 -17.70
C LEU A 128 -10.27 -5.38 -18.86
N ALA A 129 -11.53 -5.17 -19.27
CA ALA A 129 -11.89 -4.19 -20.29
C ALA A 129 -11.55 -2.74 -19.89
N ARG A 130 -11.54 -2.43 -18.59
CA ARG A 130 -11.07 -1.15 -18.02
C ARG A 130 -9.53 -1.02 -18.01
N GLY A 131 -8.80 -2.06 -18.43
CA GLY A 131 -7.33 -2.10 -18.44
C GLY A 131 -6.69 -2.38 -17.09
N LEU A 132 -7.44 -2.90 -16.13
CA LEU A 132 -6.95 -3.24 -14.79
C LEU A 132 -6.31 -4.64 -14.78
N GLU A 133 -5.24 -4.80 -14.01
CA GLU A 133 -4.70 -6.14 -13.72
C GLU A 133 -5.51 -6.80 -12.60
N VAL A 134 -6.19 -7.90 -12.90
CA VAL A 134 -7.11 -8.58 -11.99
C VAL A 134 -6.52 -9.89 -11.49
N TYR A 135 -6.68 -10.15 -10.20
CA TYR A 135 -6.22 -11.37 -9.54
C TYR A 135 -7.34 -11.97 -8.70
N ARG A 136 -7.67 -13.23 -8.97
CA ARG A 136 -8.62 -14.00 -8.17
C ARG A 136 -7.89 -14.60 -6.99
N ILE A 137 -8.34 -14.31 -5.78
CA ILE A 137 -7.67 -14.75 -4.56
C ILE A 137 -8.64 -15.23 -3.49
N SER A 138 -8.12 -16.06 -2.61
CA SER A 138 -8.71 -16.28 -1.30
C SER A 138 -7.66 -16.09 -0.22
N ALA A 139 -7.88 -15.11 0.63
CA ALA A 139 -7.04 -14.92 1.82
C ALA A 139 -7.20 -16.07 2.84
N ALA A 140 -8.31 -16.81 2.80
CA ALA A 140 -8.59 -17.93 3.69
C ALA A 140 -7.93 -19.23 3.23
N SER A 141 -8.08 -19.59 1.95
CA SER A 141 -7.48 -20.82 1.37
C SER A 141 -6.08 -20.63 0.82
N HIS A 142 -5.58 -19.39 0.76
CA HIS A 142 -4.31 -18.99 0.14
C HIS A 142 -4.27 -19.16 -1.39
N GLU A 143 -5.40 -19.42 -2.05
CA GLU A 143 -5.49 -19.51 -3.51
C GLU A 143 -5.14 -18.17 -4.15
N GLY A 144 -4.33 -18.15 -5.22
CA GLY A 144 -3.94 -16.95 -5.99
C GLY A 144 -3.00 -15.97 -5.29
N LEU A 145 -2.68 -16.17 -4.01
CA LEU A 145 -1.84 -15.22 -3.23
C LEU A 145 -0.41 -15.14 -3.74
N LYS A 146 0.13 -16.24 -4.26
CA LYS A 146 1.48 -16.26 -4.82
C LYS A 146 1.56 -15.39 -6.06
N GLU A 147 0.66 -15.55 -6.98
CA GLU A 147 0.55 -14.80 -8.24
C GLU A 147 0.39 -13.31 -7.96
N LEU A 148 -0.53 -12.94 -7.05
CA LEU A 148 -0.71 -11.56 -6.60
C LEU A 148 0.57 -10.99 -5.98
N SER A 149 1.26 -11.76 -5.12
CA SER A 149 2.48 -11.29 -4.46
C SER A 149 3.60 -11.01 -5.48
N TYR A 150 3.75 -11.83 -6.51
CA TYR A 150 4.73 -11.59 -7.58
C TYR A 150 4.34 -10.42 -8.48
N ALA A 151 3.05 -10.23 -8.76
CA ALA A 151 2.57 -9.08 -9.52
C ALA A 151 2.88 -7.77 -8.78
N MET A 152 2.57 -7.69 -7.49
CA MET A 152 2.93 -6.53 -6.66
C MET A 152 4.44 -6.30 -6.62
N ALA A 153 5.25 -7.36 -6.50
CA ALA A 153 6.70 -7.26 -6.53
C ALA A 153 7.22 -6.66 -7.84
N ARG A 154 6.66 -7.07 -8.97
CA ARG A 154 6.99 -6.54 -10.30
C ARG A 154 6.73 -5.04 -10.37
N VAL A 155 5.57 -4.58 -9.92
CA VAL A 155 5.20 -3.16 -9.91
C VAL A 155 6.13 -2.36 -8.98
N VAL A 156 6.40 -2.87 -7.78
CA VAL A 156 7.31 -2.22 -6.83
C VAL A 156 8.74 -2.14 -7.39
N ALA A 157 9.23 -3.20 -8.04
CA ALA A 157 10.55 -3.20 -8.66
C ALA A 157 10.66 -2.13 -9.75
N ARG A 158 9.64 -2.03 -10.60
CA ARG A 158 9.58 -1.01 -11.65
C ARG A 158 9.58 0.40 -11.05
N ALA A 159 8.73 0.66 -10.07
CA ALA A 159 8.65 1.96 -9.41
C ALA A 159 9.96 2.34 -8.70
N ARG A 160 10.70 1.36 -8.16
CA ARG A 160 12.03 1.60 -7.58
C ARG A 160 13.07 1.94 -8.64
N ALA A 161 13.03 1.28 -9.80
CA ALA A 161 13.96 1.55 -10.89
C ALA A 161 13.71 2.92 -11.55
N GLU A 162 12.46 3.37 -11.59
CA GLU A 162 12.07 4.68 -12.14
C GLU A 162 12.28 5.84 -11.15
N ARG A 163 12.51 5.54 -9.86
CA ARG A 163 12.79 6.59 -8.86
C ARG A 163 14.23 7.07 -8.99
N PRO A 164 14.47 8.38 -9.18
CA PRO A 164 15.83 8.92 -9.14
C PRO A 164 16.53 8.50 -7.85
N GLU A 165 17.80 8.11 -7.93
CA GLU A 165 18.60 7.89 -6.72
C GLU A 165 18.51 9.16 -5.87
N ALA A 166 17.97 9.03 -4.67
CA ALA A 166 18.00 10.13 -3.71
C ALA A 166 19.48 10.46 -3.45
N GLU A 167 19.91 11.67 -3.79
CA GLU A 167 21.24 12.14 -3.40
C GLU A 167 21.40 11.85 -1.90
N PRO A 168 22.54 11.26 -1.50
CA PRO A 168 22.77 10.93 -0.10
C PRO A 168 22.73 12.22 0.71
N THR A 169 21.64 12.44 1.43
CA THR A 169 21.53 13.56 2.35
C THR A 169 22.52 13.36 3.46
N ARG A 170 23.63 14.08 3.42
CA ARG A 170 24.65 14.07 4.45
C ARG A 170 24.04 14.64 5.73
N ILE A 171 23.62 13.77 6.64
CA ILE A 171 23.17 14.18 7.97
C ILE A 171 24.42 14.60 8.74
N VAL A 172 24.66 15.90 8.87
CA VAL A 172 25.69 16.42 9.76
C VAL A 172 25.09 16.48 11.17
N LEU A 173 25.34 15.44 11.96
CA LEU A 173 25.06 15.47 13.39
C LEU A 173 26.06 16.41 14.04
N ARG A 174 25.62 17.62 14.36
CA ARG A 174 26.36 18.51 15.26
C ARG A 174 25.96 18.13 16.69
N PRO A 175 26.89 17.62 17.51
CA PRO A 175 26.60 17.45 18.92
C PRO A 175 26.29 18.82 19.52
N ALA A 176 25.21 18.89 20.29
CA ALA A 176 24.92 20.11 21.05
C ALA A 176 26.09 20.38 21.96
N ALA A 177 26.62 21.61 21.90
CA ALA A 177 27.67 22.05 22.80
C ALA A 177 27.16 21.95 24.24
N THR A 178 27.60 20.94 24.96
CA THR A 178 27.47 20.94 26.43
C THR A 178 28.42 22.00 26.97
N SER A 179 27.87 23.06 27.51
CA SER A 179 28.63 24.06 28.29
C SER A 179 29.17 23.38 29.54
N GLY A 180 30.45 23.00 29.51
CA GLY A 180 31.13 22.43 30.66
C GLY A 180 32.55 22.02 30.30
N ASN A 181 33.47 22.92 30.60
CA ASN A 181 34.93 22.80 30.83
C ASN A 181 35.68 21.64 30.16
N GLY A 182 36.61 22.01 29.27
CA GLY A 182 37.89 21.34 29.06
C GLY A 182 37.94 20.39 27.87
N ASP A 183 38.81 20.76 26.94
CA ASP A 183 39.37 20.03 25.82
C ASP A 183 38.58 20.02 24.51
N ASP A 184 38.75 21.10 23.76
CA ASP A 184 38.48 21.23 22.35
C ASP A 184 39.50 20.38 21.55
N PHE A 185 39.06 19.30 20.90
CA PHE A 185 39.86 18.77 19.79
C PHE A 185 39.15 19.08 18.48
N THR A 186 39.90 19.76 17.67
CA THR A 186 39.48 20.13 16.30
C THR A 186 39.94 19.02 15.35
N VAL A 187 38.99 18.37 14.67
CA VAL A 187 39.29 17.44 13.58
C VAL A 187 39.32 18.23 12.29
N THR A 188 40.50 18.39 11.69
CA THR A 188 40.68 18.93 10.36
C THR A 188 40.61 17.82 9.32
N PRO A 189 39.83 17.96 8.23
CA PRO A 189 39.88 16.99 7.15
C PRO A 189 41.18 17.12 6.37
N THR A 190 41.91 16.02 6.27
CA THR A 190 43.08 15.90 5.37
C THR A 190 42.54 15.64 3.97
N SER A 191 42.83 16.59 3.07
CA SER A 191 42.65 16.40 1.64
C SER A 191 43.87 15.65 1.10
N ASP A 192 43.70 14.40 0.73
CA ASP A 192 44.69 13.69 -0.08
C ASP A 192 44.44 13.95 -1.57
N SER A 193 45.53 14.26 -2.25
CA SER A 193 45.70 14.57 -3.66
C SER A 193 45.41 13.40 -4.58
#